data_e51e642fe0dc9d1c5a2084b929c2031c
#
_entry.id   e51e642fe0dc9d1c5a2084b929c2031c
#
_cell.length_a   1.000
_cell.length_b   1.000
_cell.length_c   1.000
_cell.angle_alpha   90.00
_cell.angle_beta   90.00
_cell.angle_gamma   90.00
#
_symmetry.space_group_name_H-M   'P 1'
#
loop_
_entity.id
_entity.type
_entity.pdbx_description
1 polymer ?
#
loop_
_entity_poly.entity_id
_entity_poly.type
_entity_poly.pdbx_seq_one_letter_code
_entity_poly.pdbx_strand_id
1 'polypeptide(L)'
;MANSITLASKFLPIIDEIYKANSVTAGMDTPTQVDFTGVNEVKVLKVSTTGLGDYSRATGYPKGDVTAAWETMKLTEERGKEISVDRMDNEETLGLVFGTVTGNFMREWVIPELDAYRFAKYASTSGILTTTGAALTKDTVLAAIDEAVKQFDANEVPQEGRILYVNTDLKPVLNAAVTRNWGSDGSVSTVLDGYNNMKIVYVPTSRFYTAITLNDGSESSWGYTKATSAVGINFMLIHPSAIVQVQKFAMPKIFTPDENQDKDAWKFQFRLYHDAFVYENKVKGIYLHKTAAST
;
A
#
# COMPACT_ATOMS: atom_id res chain seq x y z
N MET A 1 9.79 -27.40 31.14
CA MET A 1 10.09 -26.62 29.94
C MET A 1 8.88 -26.69 29.04
N ALA A 2 7.95 -25.78 29.22
CA ALA A 2 6.68 -25.79 28.51
C ALA A 2 6.57 -24.55 27.63
N ASN A 3 6.62 -24.78 26.30
CA ASN A 3 5.81 -24.07 25.33
C ASN A 3 6.07 -22.58 24.98
N SER A 4 7.31 -22.09 24.92
CA SER A 4 7.60 -20.81 24.28
C SER A 4 7.33 -20.85 22.76
N ILE A 5 7.59 -21.95 22.11
CA ILE A 5 7.36 -22.17 20.67
C ILE A 5 5.86 -22.17 20.32
N THR A 6 5.02 -22.68 21.21
CA THR A 6 3.57 -22.78 20.97
C THR A 6 2.87 -21.41 21.02
N LEU A 7 3.35 -20.48 21.83
CA LEU A 7 2.80 -19.12 21.91
C LEU A 7 3.14 -18.29 20.65
N ALA A 8 4.38 -18.29 20.22
CA ALA A 8 4.80 -17.58 19.00
C ALA A 8 4.05 -18.09 17.76
N SER A 9 3.91 -19.42 17.60
CA SER A 9 3.17 -20.02 16.48
C SER A 9 1.66 -19.72 16.51
N LYS A 10 1.10 -19.40 17.66
CA LYS A 10 -0.32 -19.09 17.84
C LYS A 10 -0.64 -17.63 17.51
N PHE A 11 0.29 -16.71 17.77
CA PHE A 11 0.09 -15.27 17.51
C PHE A 11 0.42 -14.84 16.08
N LEU A 12 1.35 -15.51 15.41
CA LEU A 12 1.72 -15.22 14.02
C LEU A 12 0.53 -15.24 13.04
N PRO A 13 -0.33 -16.28 13.02
CA PRO A 13 -1.49 -16.29 12.15
C PRO A 13 -2.49 -15.17 12.44
N ILE A 14 -2.67 -14.82 13.72
CA ILE A 14 -3.58 -13.75 14.15
C ILE A 14 -3.09 -12.39 13.66
N ILE A 15 -1.79 -12.14 13.72
CA ILE A 15 -1.19 -10.90 13.24
C ILE A 15 -1.32 -10.78 11.71
N ASP A 16 -1.10 -11.87 10.98
CA ASP A 16 -1.27 -11.89 9.52
C ASP A 16 -2.74 -11.68 9.11
N GLU A 17 -3.67 -12.29 9.83
CA GLU A 17 -5.11 -12.09 9.62
C GLU A 17 -5.53 -10.63 9.89
N ILE A 18 -5.03 -10.02 10.97
CA ILE A 18 -5.26 -8.61 11.28
C ILE A 18 -4.73 -7.72 10.17
N TYR A 19 -3.54 -8.00 9.64
CA TYR A 19 -2.95 -7.26 8.54
C TYR A 19 -3.82 -7.34 7.29
N LYS A 20 -4.14 -8.54 6.82
CA LYS A 20 -4.95 -8.75 5.62
C LYS A 20 -6.34 -8.13 5.71
N ALA A 21 -6.94 -8.13 6.90
CA ALA A 21 -8.28 -7.58 7.10
C ALA A 21 -8.32 -6.04 7.12
N ASN A 22 -7.23 -5.36 7.52
CA ASN A 22 -7.25 -3.92 7.80
C ASN A 22 -6.40 -3.07 6.85
N SER A 23 -5.43 -3.67 6.15
CA SER A 23 -4.63 -2.95 5.15
C SER A 23 -5.40 -2.81 3.85
N VAL A 24 -5.54 -1.58 3.35
CA VAL A 24 -6.20 -1.30 2.06
C VAL A 24 -5.29 -1.63 0.88
N THR A 25 -3.99 -1.73 1.10
CA THR A 25 -2.97 -2.04 0.07
C THR A 25 -2.57 -3.51 0.02
N ALA A 26 -2.99 -4.34 0.98
CA ALA A 26 -2.63 -5.76 1.05
C ALA A 26 -3.05 -6.56 -0.20
N GLY A 27 -4.14 -6.17 -0.87
CA GLY A 27 -4.60 -6.81 -2.11
C GLY A 27 -3.66 -6.61 -3.31
N MET A 28 -2.67 -5.74 -3.20
CA MET A 28 -1.65 -5.49 -4.22
C MET A 28 -0.27 -6.06 -3.84
N ASP A 29 -0.17 -6.78 -2.73
CA ASP A 29 1.09 -7.42 -2.34
C ASP A 29 1.53 -8.39 -3.45
N THR A 30 2.73 -8.17 -3.97
CA THR A 30 3.26 -8.96 -5.07
C THR A 30 3.63 -10.35 -4.56
N PRO A 31 2.99 -11.42 -5.04
CA PRO A 31 3.37 -12.75 -4.61
C PRO A 31 4.76 -13.09 -5.14
N THR A 32 5.71 -13.22 -4.26
CA THR A 32 6.93 -14.05 -4.26
C THR A 32 7.79 -14.21 -5.54
N GLN A 33 7.65 -13.44 -6.59
CA GLN A 33 8.53 -13.52 -7.77
C GLN A 33 9.70 -12.51 -7.75
N VAL A 34 10.05 -12.10 -6.56
CA VAL A 34 11.11 -11.12 -6.36
C VAL A 34 12.32 -11.85 -5.81
N ASP A 35 13.28 -12.15 -6.65
CA ASP A 35 14.57 -12.69 -6.22
C ASP A 35 15.35 -11.61 -5.48
N PHE A 36 15.51 -11.81 -4.16
CA PHE A 36 16.40 -10.99 -3.36
C PHE A 36 17.85 -11.34 -3.68
N THR A 37 18.46 -10.57 -4.57
CA THR A 37 19.90 -10.71 -4.87
C THR A 37 20.68 -9.85 -3.88
N GLY A 38 21.16 -10.45 -2.80
CA GLY A 38 21.89 -9.71 -1.76
C GLY A 38 21.03 -9.29 -0.55
N VAL A 39 21.57 -8.40 0.28
CA VAL A 39 20.97 -8.11 1.58
C VAL A 39 19.73 -7.21 1.46
N ASN A 40 19.70 -6.27 0.51
CA ASN A 40 18.72 -5.16 0.50
C ASN A 40 18.22 -4.80 -0.91
N GLU A 41 18.46 -5.63 -1.91
CA GLU A 41 18.16 -5.27 -3.30
C GLU A 41 17.22 -6.26 -3.95
N VAL A 42 16.29 -5.72 -4.71
CA VAL A 42 15.40 -6.43 -5.62
C VAL A 42 15.81 -6.10 -7.03
N LYS A 43 16.12 -7.09 -7.84
CA LYS A 43 16.48 -6.90 -9.25
C LYS A 43 15.38 -7.40 -10.16
N VAL A 44 14.97 -6.54 -11.07
CA VAL A 44 13.98 -6.85 -12.10
C VAL A 44 14.62 -6.70 -13.45
N LEU A 45 14.47 -7.71 -14.30
CA LEU A 45 15.00 -7.66 -15.68
C LEU A 45 14.07 -6.81 -16.53
N LYS A 46 14.61 -5.71 -17.08
CA LYS A 46 13.96 -4.84 -18.03
C LYS A 46 14.46 -5.17 -19.44
N VAL A 47 13.57 -5.59 -20.30
CA VAL A 47 13.89 -5.90 -21.71
C VAL A 47 13.14 -4.92 -22.58
N SER A 48 13.85 -4.28 -23.49
CA SER A 48 13.26 -3.47 -24.55
C SER A 48 13.74 -3.96 -25.91
N THR A 49 12.84 -3.90 -26.89
CA THR A 49 13.11 -4.31 -28.27
C THR A 49 12.72 -3.18 -29.20
N THR A 50 13.38 -3.09 -30.34
CA THR A 50 12.96 -2.20 -31.43
C THR A 50 11.70 -2.74 -32.11
N GLY A 51 10.88 -1.85 -32.65
CA GLY A 51 9.66 -2.20 -33.37
C GLY A 51 9.91 -2.87 -34.72
N LEU A 52 8.84 -3.14 -35.46
CA LEU A 52 8.92 -3.68 -36.82
C LEU A 52 9.45 -2.64 -37.80
N GLY A 53 10.22 -3.07 -38.74
CA GLY A 53 10.65 -2.27 -39.88
C GLY A 53 10.24 -2.92 -41.20
N ASP A 54 10.35 -2.20 -42.31
CA ASP A 54 9.95 -2.69 -43.62
C ASP A 54 10.85 -3.84 -44.08
N TYR A 55 10.23 -4.94 -44.51
CA TYR A 55 10.95 -6.05 -45.13
C TYR A 55 11.32 -5.71 -46.58
N SER A 56 12.58 -5.87 -46.93
CA SER A 56 13.06 -5.72 -48.29
C SER A 56 13.33 -7.08 -48.92
N ARG A 57 12.78 -7.32 -50.12
CA ARG A 57 13.06 -8.55 -50.87
C ARG A 57 14.52 -8.66 -51.30
N ALA A 58 15.23 -7.55 -51.35
CA ALA A 58 16.65 -7.49 -51.76
C ALA A 58 17.60 -7.67 -50.56
N THR A 59 17.27 -7.10 -49.37
CA THR A 59 18.14 -7.07 -48.20
C THR A 59 17.67 -7.92 -47.03
N GLY A 60 16.45 -8.48 -47.09
CA GLY A 60 15.86 -9.34 -46.06
C GLY A 60 15.24 -8.56 -44.93
N TYR A 61 15.30 -9.15 -43.72
CA TYR A 61 14.72 -8.59 -42.50
C TYR A 61 15.54 -7.39 -41.96
N PRO A 62 14.90 -6.30 -41.54
CA PRO A 62 15.61 -5.22 -40.84
C PRO A 62 16.17 -5.79 -39.51
N LYS A 63 17.41 -5.40 -39.23
CA LYS A 63 18.05 -5.77 -37.95
C LYS A 63 17.56 -4.84 -36.87
N GLY A 64 17.13 -5.40 -35.75
CA GLY A 64 16.72 -4.67 -34.54
C GLY A 64 17.61 -5.00 -33.35
N ASP A 65 17.72 -4.07 -32.42
CA ASP A 65 18.49 -4.26 -31.19
C ASP A 65 17.58 -4.69 -30.07
N VAL A 66 18.11 -5.55 -29.20
CA VAL A 66 17.47 -5.95 -27.91
C VAL A 66 18.34 -5.41 -26.80
N THR A 67 17.76 -4.59 -25.94
CA THR A 67 18.44 -4.08 -24.77
C THR A 67 17.85 -4.78 -23.53
N ALA A 68 18.71 -5.45 -22.77
CA ALA A 68 18.37 -6.03 -21.48
C ALA A 68 19.16 -5.32 -20.38
N ALA A 69 18.48 -4.73 -19.43
CA ALA A 69 19.07 -4.05 -18.29
C ALA A 69 18.40 -4.49 -16.98
N TRP A 70 19.18 -4.57 -15.92
CA TRP A 70 18.64 -4.84 -14.59
C TRP A 70 18.24 -3.54 -13.91
N GLU A 71 16.95 -3.40 -13.59
CA GLU A 71 16.47 -2.36 -12.71
C GLU A 71 16.67 -2.84 -11.27
N THR A 72 17.48 -2.11 -10.49
CA THR A 72 17.80 -2.44 -9.11
C THR A 72 16.99 -1.54 -8.17
N MET A 73 16.12 -2.14 -7.40
CA MET A 73 15.28 -1.48 -6.41
C MET A 73 15.85 -1.77 -5.02
N LYS A 74 16.26 -0.72 -4.29
CA LYS A 74 16.89 -0.87 -2.98
C LYS A 74 15.88 -0.56 -1.89
N LEU A 75 15.69 -1.51 -0.96
CA LEU A 75 14.85 -1.28 0.21
C LEU A 75 15.54 -0.28 1.15
N THR A 76 14.77 0.67 1.65
CA THR A 76 15.28 1.74 2.52
C THR A 76 14.65 1.76 3.91
N GLU A 77 13.43 1.25 4.06
CA GLU A 77 12.65 1.44 5.28
C GLU A 77 12.74 0.24 6.21
N GLU A 78 13.37 0.45 7.36
CA GLU A 78 13.47 -0.53 8.43
C GLU A 78 12.85 0.07 9.70
N ARG A 79 11.73 -0.52 10.13
CA ARG A 79 10.93 -0.05 11.25
C ARG A 79 10.80 -1.12 12.30
N GLY A 80 10.85 -0.73 13.56
CA GLY A 80 10.70 -1.69 14.65
C GLY A 80 10.27 -1.04 15.95
N LYS A 81 9.69 -1.85 16.83
CA LYS A 81 9.34 -1.47 18.19
C LYS A 81 9.40 -2.64 19.15
N GLU A 82 9.81 -2.35 20.36
CA GLU A 82 9.71 -3.27 21.49
C GLU A 82 8.62 -2.79 22.45
N ILE A 83 7.78 -3.72 22.88
CA ILE A 83 6.74 -3.50 23.87
C ILE A 83 6.95 -4.53 24.97
N SER A 84 6.98 -4.11 26.22
CA SER A 84 7.09 -5.02 27.36
C SER A 84 5.95 -4.77 28.32
N VAL A 85 5.38 -5.89 28.84
CA VAL A 85 4.31 -5.89 29.82
C VAL A 85 4.80 -6.67 31.03
N ASP A 86 4.75 -6.08 32.22
CA ASP A 86 5.18 -6.72 33.45
C ASP A 86 4.39 -8.00 33.69
N ARG A 87 5.05 -9.00 34.31
CA ARG A 87 4.45 -10.30 34.57
C ARG A 87 3.23 -10.18 35.48
N MET A 88 3.36 -9.39 36.56
CA MET A 88 2.28 -9.22 37.52
C MET A 88 1.08 -8.51 36.89
N ASP A 89 1.30 -7.45 36.11
CA ASP A 89 0.24 -6.72 35.42
C ASP A 89 -0.50 -7.64 34.42
N ASN A 90 0.21 -8.54 33.75
CA ASN A 90 -0.39 -9.48 32.82
C ASN A 90 -1.16 -10.60 33.56
N GLU A 91 -0.69 -11.08 34.70
CA GLU A 91 -1.38 -12.07 35.52
C GLU A 91 -2.65 -11.48 36.17
N GLU A 92 -2.61 -10.26 36.69
CA GLU A 92 -3.76 -9.56 37.25
C GLU A 92 -4.89 -9.35 36.23
N THR A 93 -4.55 -9.26 34.95
CA THR A 93 -5.49 -9.09 33.84
C THR A 93 -5.81 -10.40 33.10
N LEU A 94 -5.55 -11.55 33.73
CA LEU A 94 -5.81 -12.88 33.17
C LEU A 94 -5.11 -13.14 31.81
N GLY A 95 -3.97 -12.51 31.56
CA GLY A 95 -3.21 -12.69 30.32
C GLY A 95 -3.81 -11.99 29.08
N LEU A 96 -4.84 -11.17 29.24
CA LEU A 96 -5.52 -10.51 28.11
C LEU A 96 -4.76 -9.28 27.60
N VAL A 97 -3.99 -8.61 28.46
CA VAL A 97 -3.33 -7.33 28.13
C VAL A 97 -2.32 -7.52 27.01
N PHE A 98 -1.47 -8.51 27.12
CA PHE A 98 -0.40 -8.71 26.12
C PHE A 98 -0.94 -8.94 24.71
N GLY A 99 -1.94 -9.83 24.55
CA GLY A 99 -2.57 -10.09 23.25
C GLY A 99 -3.31 -8.88 22.68
N THR A 100 -4.01 -8.16 23.53
CA THR A 100 -4.78 -6.96 23.15
C THR A 100 -3.85 -5.83 22.72
N VAL A 101 -2.78 -5.57 23.49
CA VAL A 101 -1.78 -4.53 23.17
C VAL A 101 -1.10 -4.81 21.84
N THR A 102 -0.71 -6.06 21.59
CA THR A 102 -0.07 -6.46 20.32
C THR A 102 -1.03 -6.28 19.13
N GLY A 103 -2.28 -6.71 19.25
CA GLY A 103 -3.28 -6.54 18.21
C GLY A 103 -3.60 -5.08 17.91
N ASN A 104 -3.72 -4.25 18.94
CA ASN A 104 -3.96 -2.81 18.80
C ASN A 104 -2.75 -2.11 18.17
N PHE A 105 -1.52 -2.47 18.57
CA PHE A 105 -0.32 -1.93 17.95
C PHE A 105 -0.30 -2.15 16.42
N MET A 106 -0.66 -3.35 15.97
CA MET A 106 -0.74 -3.64 14.54
C MET A 106 -1.80 -2.80 13.83
N ARG A 107 -3.01 -2.68 14.40
CA ARG A 107 -4.14 -1.96 13.78
C ARG A 107 -3.95 -0.44 13.78
N GLU A 108 -3.41 0.11 14.85
CA GLU A 108 -3.38 1.56 15.07
C GLU A 108 -2.10 2.21 14.52
N TRP A 109 -0.99 1.46 14.47
CA TRP A 109 0.31 2.01 14.11
C TRP A 109 0.91 1.40 12.86
N VAL A 110 1.09 0.07 12.82
CA VAL A 110 1.83 -0.58 11.73
C VAL A 110 1.08 -0.49 10.41
N ILE A 111 -0.19 -0.87 10.38
CA ILE A 111 -0.98 -0.91 9.16
C ILE A 111 -1.22 0.49 8.58
N PRO A 112 -1.62 1.52 9.37
CA PRO A 112 -1.76 2.88 8.85
C PRO A 112 -0.47 3.48 8.32
N GLU A 113 0.65 3.24 8.98
CA GLU A 113 1.97 3.72 8.54
C GLU A 113 2.36 3.07 7.21
N LEU A 114 2.21 1.75 7.09
CA LEU A 114 2.55 1.00 5.89
C LEU A 114 1.71 1.45 4.67
N ASP A 115 0.39 1.56 4.84
CA ASP A 115 -0.49 2.04 3.77
C ASP A 115 -0.16 3.48 3.35
N ALA A 116 0.04 4.38 4.33
CA ALA A 116 0.38 5.78 4.06
C ALA A 116 1.74 5.91 3.35
N TYR A 117 2.73 5.11 3.75
CA TYR A 117 4.03 5.07 3.09
C TYR A 117 3.90 4.64 1.62
N ARG A 118 3.18 3.56 1.35
CA ARG A 118 2.97 3.03 0.01
C ARG A 118 2.31 4.05 -0.90
N PHE A 119 1.22 4.68 -0.47
CA PHE A 119 0.55 5.72 -1.26
C PHE A 119 1.43 6.95 -1.49
N ALA A 120 2.16 7.41 -0.49
CA ALA A 120 3.09 8.50 -0.62
C ALA A 120 4.23 8.17 -1.61
N LYS A 121 4.75 6.95 -1.58
CA LYS A 121 5.78 6.48 -2.50
C LYS A 121 5.29 6.46 -3.94
N TYR A 122 4.09 5.93 -4.19
CA TYR A 122 3.48 5.94 -5.52
C TYR A 122 3.20 7.35 -6.01
N ALA A 123 2.68 8.22 -5.14
CA ALA A 123 2.38 9.61 -5.49
C ALA A 123 3.63 10.45 -5.80
N SER A 124 4.78 10.10 -5.20
CA SER A 124 6.06 10.79 -5.41
C SER A 124 6.84 10.27 -6.61
N THR A 125 6.42 9.16 -7.22
CA THR A 125 7.11 8.58 -8.39
C THR A 125 7.01 9.51 -9.58
N SER A 126 8.15 9.76 -10.22
CA SER A 126 8.24 10.60 -11.41
C SER A 126 7.63 9.88 -12.62
N GLY A 127 6.94 10.62 -13.50
CA GLY A 127 6.39 10.08 -14.75
C GLY A 127 5.01 9.44 -14.66
N ILE A 128 4.41 9.32 -13.48
CA ILE A 128 3.01 8.89 -13.32
C ILE A 128 2.04 9.90 -13.95
N LEU A 129 0.84 9.45 -14.29
CA LEU A 129 -0.22 10.34 -14.74
C LEU A 129 -0.74 11.14 -13.55
N THR A 130 -0.75 12.47 -13.64
CA THR A 130 -1.13 13.32 -12.51
C THR A 130 -2.04 14.45 -12.94
N THR A 131 -3.11 14.66 -12.20
CA THR A 131 -3.96 15.85 -12.31
C THR A 131 -4.10 16.52 -10.96
N THR A 132 -3.96 17.85 -10.94
CA THR A 132 -4.23 18.68 -9.77
C THR A 132 -5.50 19.45 -10.06
N GLY A 133 -6.50 19.35 -9.18
CA GLY A 133 -7.80 19.98 -9.41
C GLY A 133 -8.36 20.63 -8.14
N ALA A 134 -9.42 21.41 -8.36
CA ALA A 134 -10.26 21.91 -7.28
C ALA A 134 -10.96 20.75 -6.54
N ALA A 135 -11.64 21.06 -5.45
CA ALA A 135 -12.45 20.09 -4.73
C ALA A 135 -13.49 19.46 -5.67
N LEU A 136 -13.56 18.13 -5.65
CA LEU A 136 -14.51 17.38 -6.45
C LEU A 136 -15.93 17.51 -5.88
N THR A 137 -16.88 17.76 -6.75
CA THR A 137 -18.32 17.82 -6.42
C THR A 137 -19.07 16.64 -7.05
N LYS A 138 -20.33 16.47 -6.70
CA LYS A 138 -21.20 15.42 -7.28
C LYS A 138 -21.24 15.46 -8.82
N ASP A 139 -21.12 16.66 -9.39
CA ASP A 139 -21.24 16.86 -10.85
C ASP A 139 -19.89 16.65 -11.57
N THR A 140 -18.76 16.73 -10.86
CA THR A 140 -17.41 16.64 -11.43
C THR A 140 -16.66 15.37 -11.11
N VAL A 141 -17.04 14.65 -10.05
CA VAL A 141 -16.29 13.45 -9.58
C VAL A 141 -16.25 12.34 -10.61
N LEU A 142 -17.38 12.03 -11.25
CA LEU A 142 -17.44 10.97 -12.27
C LEU A 142 -16.64 11.36 -13.51
N ALA A 143 -16.75 12.60 -13.98
CA ALA A 143 -15.98 13.09 -15.10
C ALA A 143 -14.46 13.04 -14.84
N ALA A 144 -14.03 13.31 -13.60
CA ALA A 144 -12.63 13.19 -13.23
C ALA A 144 -12.13 11.72 -13.23
N ILE A 145 -12.97 10.78 -12.80
CA ILE A 145 -12.66 9.35 -12.86
C ILE A 145 -12.64 8.86 -14.32
N ASP A 146 -13.59 9.28 -15.15
CA ASP A 146 -13.65 8.92 -16.56
C ASP A 146 -12.42 9.44 -17.33
N GLU A 147 -11.94 10.65 -17.01
CA GLU A 147 -10.69 11.16 -17.58
C GLU A 147 -9.48 10.32 -17.16
N ALA A 148 -9.44 9.82 -15.92
CA ALA A 148 -8.39 8.90 -15.48
C ALA A 148 -8.42 7.57 -16.28
N VAL A 149 -9.61 7.02 -16.48
CA VAL A 149 -9.80 5.80 -17.28
C VAL A 149 -9.38 6.03 -18.73
N LYS A 150 -9.81 7.15 -19.33
CA LYS A 150 -9.42 7.54 -20.70
C LYS A 150 -7.90 7.66 -20.84
N GLN A 151 -7.21 8.23 -19.84
CA GLN A 151 -5.75 8.32 -19.89
C GLN A 151 -5.08 6.95 -19.75
N PHE A 152 -5.66 6.03 -18.98
CA PHE A 152 -5.17 4.66 -18.91
C PHE A 152 -5.34 3.94 -20.25
N ASP A 153 -6.50 4.08 -20.89
CA ASP A 153 -6.77 3.46 -22.18
C ASP A 153 -5.88 4.05 -23.28
N ALA A 154 -5.62 5.36 -23.26
CA ALA A 154 -4.68 6.02 -24.17
C ALA A 154 -3.22 5.58 -24.00
N ASN A 155 -2.84 5.09 -22.82
CA ASN A 155 -1.52 4.53 -22.53
C ASN A 155 -1.50 2.99 -22.56
N GLU A 156 -2.52 2.35 -23.13
CA GLU A 156 -2.63 0.89 -23.31
C GLU A 156 -2.50 0.08 -22.01
N VAL A 157 -2.90 0.67 -20.86
CA VAL A 157 -2.91 -0.05 -19.58
C VAL A 157 -4.06 -1.06 -19.59
N PRO A 158 -3.83 -2.35 -19.23
CA PRO A 158 -4.88 -3.37 -19.23
C PRO A 158 -6.13 -2.93 -18.44
N GLN A 159 -7.31 -3.27 -18.94
CA GLN A 159 -8.57 -2.90 -18.28
C GLN A 159 -8.90 -3.79 -17.08
N GLU A 160 -8.49 -5.05 -17.13
CA GLU A 160 -8.73 -6.00 -16.05
C GLU A 160 -7.79 -5.74 -14.87
N GLY A 161 -8.33 -5.83 -13.66
CA GLY A 161 -7.56 -5.71 -12.42
C GLY A 161 -7.25 -4.28 -12.00
N ARG A 162 -7.76 -3.25 -12.67
CA ARG A 162 -7.63 -1.86 -12.23
C ARG A 162 -8.31 -1.67 -10.87
N ILE A 163 -7.65 -0.97 -9.96
CA ILE A 163 -8.18 -0.66 -8.63
C ILE A 163 -8.23 0.86 -8.45
N LEU A 164 -9.43 1.34 -8.10
CA LEU A 164 -9.66 2.75 -7.81
C LEU A 164 -9.66 2.99 -6.30
N TYR A 165 -8.61 3.63 -5.81
CA TYR A 165 -8.50 4.08 -4.43
C TYR A 165 -9.11 5.48 -4.30
N VAL A 166 -10.10 5.62 -3.43
CA VAL A 166 -10.86 6.86 -3.24
C VAL A 166 -10.75 7.32 -1.80
N ASN A 167 -10.49 8.59 -1.59
CA ASN A 167 -10.52 9.19 -0.25
C ASN A 167 -11.89 9.02 0.38
N THR A 168 -11.94 8.61 1.65
CA THR A 168 -13.20 8.43 2.39
C THR A 168 -14.07 9.71 2.40
N ASP A 169 -13.45 10.89 2.38
CA ASP A 169 -14.18 12.16 2.32
C ASP A 169 -14.98 12.33 1.02
N LEU A 170 -14.59 11.67 -0.06
CA LEU A 170 -15.32 11.68 -1.34
C LEU A 170 -16.42 10.62 -1.43
N LYS A 171 -16.52 9.70 -0.46
CA LYS A 171 -17.57 8.66 -0.48
C LYS A 171 -18.98 9.23 -0.56
N PRO A 172 -19.38 10.25 0.26
CA PRO A 172 -20.72 10.84 0.13
C PRO A 172 -20.90 11.58 -1.20
N VAL A 173 -19.85 12.20 -1.74
CA VAL A 173 -19.89 12.92 -3.03
C VAL A 173 -20.11 11.93 -4.17
N LEU A 174 -19.37 10.81 -4.17
CA LEU A 174 -19.49 9.75 -5.17
C LEU A 174 -20.89 9.09 -5.13
N ASN A 175 -21.37 8.78 -3.92
CA ASN A 175 -22.71 8.21 -3.74
C ASN A 175 -23.83 9.19 -4.18
N ALA A 176 -23.61 10.49 -4.07
CA ALA A 176 -24.57 11.50 -4.56
C ALA A 176 -24.52 11.68 -6.07
N ALA A 177 -23.38 11.40 -6.72
CA ALA A 177 -23.21 11.50 -8.17
C ALA A 177 -23.88 10.33 -8.92
N VAL A 178 -24.00 9.16 -8.28
CA VAL A 178 -24.62 7.98 -8.88
C VAL A 178 -26.12 8.01 -8.64
N THR A 179 -26.90 7.73 -9.68
CA THR A 179 -28.36 7.61 -9.58
C THR A 179 -28.72 6.47 -8.64
N ARG A 180 -29.46 6.77 -7.59
CA ARG A 180 -29.92 5.78 -6.62
C ARG A 180 -31.09 4.98 -7.19
N ASN A 181 -30.93 3.68 -7.34
CA ASN A 181 -32.03 2.78 -7.66
C ASN A 181 -32.66 2.26 -6.36
N TRP A 182 -33.96 2.36 -6.25
CA TRP A 182 -34.72 1.77 -5.16
C TRP A 182 -34.82 0.27 -5.41
N GLY A 183 -34.41 -0.56 -4.43
CA GLY A 183 -34.69 -1.98 -4.49
C GLY A 183 -36.18 -2.27 -4.44
N SER A 184 -36.61 -3.41 -4.95
CA SER A 184 -38.01 -3.84 -4.91
C SER A 184 -38.52 -4.09 -3.50
N ASP A 185 -37.64 -4.22 -2.53
CA ASP A 185 -37.90 -4.41 -1.10
C ASP A 185 -37.93 -3.08 -0.31
N GLY A 186 -37.81 -1.94 -0.99
CA GLY A 186 -37.74 -0.61 -0.37
C GLY A 186 -36.36 -0.25 0.18
N SER A 187 -35.37 -1.14 0.04
CA SER A 187 -33.98 -0.83 0.44
C SER A 187 -33.32 0.08 -0.59
N VAL A 188 -32.46 0.99 -0.10
CA VAL A 188 -31.62 1.86 -0.95
C VAL A 188 -30.18 1.44 -0.77
N SER A 189 -29.57 0.81 -1.77
CA SER A 189 -28.14 0.59 -1.79
C SER A 189 -27.41 1.90 -2.08
N THR A 190 -26.60 2.38 -1.14
CA THR A 190 -25.82 3.62 -1.25
C THR A 190 -24.33 3.37 -1.35
N VAL A 191 -23.90 2.11 -1.39
CA VAL A 191 -22.49 1.73 -1.47
C VAL A 191 -22.14 1.40 -2.91
N LEU A 192 -21.17 2.12 -3.46
CA LEU A 192 -20.61 1.84 -4.77
C LEU A 192 -19.31 1.05 -4.58
N ASP A 193 -19.37 -0.27 -4.82
CA ASP A 193 -18.24 -1.18 -4.68
C ASP A 193 -17.44 -1.34 -5.99
N GLY A 194 -18.00 -0.93 -7.10
CA GLY A 194 -17.37 -1.00 -8.42
C GLY A 194 -17.86 0.09 -9.36
N TYR A 195 -16.98 0.56 -10.22
CA TYR A 195 -17.24 1.49 -11.29
C TYR A 195 -16.46 1.07 -12.53
N ASN A 196 -17.14 0.98 -13.68
CA ASN A 196 -16.51 0.63 -14.96
C ASN A 196 -15.61 -0.62 -14.89
N ASN A 197 -16.10 -1.68 -14.27
CA ASN A 197 -15.39 -2.96 -14.03
C ASN A 197 -14.12 -2.82 -13.11
N MET A 198 -13.96 -1.70 -12.42
CA MET A 198 -12.89 -1.46 -11.46
C MET A 198 -13.41 -1.64 -10.04
N LYS A 199 -12.61 -2.29 -9.19
CA LYS A 199 -12.87 -2.37 -7.76
C LYS A 199 -12.61 -1.00 -7.12
N ILE A 200 -13.55 -0.51 -6.31
CA ILE A 200 -13.37 0.70 -5.51
C ILE A 200 -12.92 0.32 -4.11
N VAL A 201 -11.86 0.98 -3.63
CA VAL A 201 -11.36 0.83 -2.28
C VAL A 201 -11.31 2.21 -1.62
N TYR A 202 -12.03 2.35 -0.51
CA TYR A 202 -12.04 3.60 0.24
C TYR A 202 -10.86 3.66 1.21
N VAL A 203 -10.09 4.73 1.13
CA VAL A 203 -8.89 4.95 1.94
C VAL A 203 -9.16 6.06 2.96
N PRO A 204 -8.89 5.85 4.25
CA PRO A 204 -8.98 6.90 5.25
C PRO A 204 -8.09 8.09 4.91
N THR A 205 -8.60 9.31 5.08
CA THR A 205 -7.91 10.57 4.73
C THR A 205 -6.54 10.68 5.39
N SER A 206 -6.41 10.17 6.62
CA SER A 206 -5.14 10.17 7.37
C SER A 206 -4.01 9.38 6.70
N ARG A 207 -4.34 8.42 5.83
CA ARG A 207 -3.36 7.56 5.11
C ARG A 207 -3.13 7.98 3.66
N PHE A 208 -3.82 9.04 3.18
CA PHE A 208 -3.92 9.34 1.76
C PHE A 208 -3.34 10.71 1.41
N TYR A 209 -2.02 10.83 1.54
CA TYR A 209 -1.23 12.02 1.25
C TYR A 209 -0.17 11.77 0.18
N THR A 210 0.22 12.84 -0.53
CA THR A 210 1.27 12.76 -1.56
C THR A 210 2.67 12.60 -1.00
N ALA A 211 2.87 12.94 0.26
CA ALA A 211 4.13 12.71 0.97
C ALA A 211 3.89 12.63 2.48
N ILE A 212 4.67 11.82 3.16
CA ILE A 212 4.66 11.67 4.61
C ILE A 212 6.08 11.77 5.16
N THR A 213 6.18 12.08 6.44
CA THR A 213 7.43 12.00 7.20
C THR A 213 7.31 10.86 8.19
N LEU A 214 8.21 9.89 8.13
CA LEU A 214 8.32 8.83 9.12
C LEU A 214 9.07 9.37 10.34
N ASN A 215 8.46 9.25 11.50
CA ASN A 215 9.06 9.67 12.75
C ASN A 215 9.98 8.57 13.29
N ASP A 216 11.12 8.95 13.84
CA ASP A 216 12.14 8.01 14.32
C ASP A 216 11.91 7.49 15.75
N GLY A 217 10.90 8.02 16.45
CA GLY A 217 10.59 7.69 17.83
C GLY A 217 11.32 8.54 18.86
N SER A 218 12.11 9.53 18.42
CA SER A 218 12.72 10.53 19.30
C SER A 218 11.67 11.53 19.82
N GLU A 219 11.93 12.15 20.95
CA GLU A 219 11.06 13.17 21.56
C GLU A 219 9.57 12.78 21.65
N SER A 220 9.29 11.48 21.85
CA SER A 220 7.91 10.91 21.87
C SER A 220 7.15 11.03 20.55
N SER A 221 7.84 11.21 19.43
CA SER A 221 7.26 11.31 18.09
C SER A 221 7.30 9.94 17.40
N TRP A 222 6.16 9.27 17.36
CA TRP A 222 6.01 7.91 16.81
C TRP A 222 5.18 7.88 15.53
N GLY A 223 5.32 6.82 14.73
CA GLY A 223 4.52 6.62 13.55
C GLY A 223 4.91 7.56 12.40
N TYR A 224 3.93 8.16 11.76
CA TYR A 224 4.15 9.07 10.64
C TYR A 224 3.31 10.35 10.78
N THR A 225 3.74 11.39 10.10
CA THR A 225 3.02 12.67 9.98
C THR A 225 2.94 13.09 8.53
N LYS A 226 1.93 13.88 8.19
CA LYS A 226 1.83 14.52 6.88
C LYS A 226 3.04 15.44 6.69
N ALA A 227 3.78 15.30 5.58
CA ALA A 227 4.89 16.22 5.28
C ALA A 227 4.36 17.64 4.99
N THR A 228 5.14 18.66 5.31
CA THR A 228 4.73 20.07 5.20
C THR A 228 4.28 20.45 3.77
N SER A 229 4.95 19.92 2.75
CA SER A 229 4.63 20.17 1.35
C SER A 229 3.59 19.20 0.76
N ALA A 230 3.10 18.24 1.55
CA ALA A 230 2.18 17.23 1.07
C ALA A 230 0.76 17.81 0.90
N VAL A 231 0.09 17.34 -0.12
CA VAL A 231 -1.34 17.61 -0.35
C VAL A 231 -2.16 16.33 -0.21
N GLY A 232 -3.44 16.47 0.02
CA GLY A 232 -4.34 15.32 0.07
C GLY A 232 -4.50 14.69 -1.31
N ILE A 233 -4.72 13.40 -1.34
CA ILE A 233 -5.07 12.67 -2.56
C ILE A 233 -6.59 12.50 -2.58
N ASN A 234 -7.22 12.88 -3.69
CA ASN A 234 -8.65 12.69 -3.90
C ASN A 234 -8.95 11.24 -4.28
N PHE A 235 -8.30 10.77 -5.31
CA PHE A 235 -8.32 9.36 -5.72
C PHE A 235 -7.04 8.99 -6.46
N MET A 236 -6.76 7.70 -6.49
CA MET A 236 -5.64 7.12 -7.23
C MET A 236 -6.12 5.88 -7.98
N LEU A 237 -5.92 5.83 -9.28
CA LEU A 237 -6.18 4.65 -10.08
C LEU A 237 -4.86 3.91 -10.29
N ILE A 238 -4.81 2.63 -9.91
CA ILE A 238 -3.61 1.82 -9.97
C ILE A 238 -3.91 0.50 -10.70
N HIS A 239 -2.99 0.12 -11.58
CA HIS A 239 -2.96 -1.24 -12.10
C HIS A 239 -1.86 -2.03 -11.35
N PRO A 240 -2.18 -3.16 -10.68
CA PRO A 240 -1.24 -3.90 -9.83
C PRO A 240 0.06 -4.31 -10.53
N SER A 241 0.04 -4.54 -11.85
CA SER A 241 1.25 -4.88 -12.59
C SER A 241 2.29 -3.75 -12.69
N ALA A 242 1.91 -2.52 -12.33
CA ALA A 242 2.83 -1.37 -12.36
C ALA A 242 3.65 -1.23 -11.08
N ILE A 243 3.25 -1.89 -10.00
CA ILE A 243 3.85 -1.73 -8.69
C ILE A 243 4.48 -3.02 -8.18
N VAL A 244 5.43 -2.85 -7.29
CA VAL A 244 6.07 -3.94 -6.53
C VAL A 244 6.06 -3.56 -5.06
N GLN A 245 5.34 -4.33 -4.26
CA GLN A 245 5.33 -4.19 -2.81
C GLN A 245 6.17 -5.30 -2.21
N VAL A 246 7.20 -4.92 -1.48
CA VAL A 246 8.16 -5.86 -0.92
C VAL A 246 8.19 -5.75 0.59
N GLN A 247 8.02 -6.89 1.24
CA GLN A 247 8.25 -7.05 2.67
C GLN A 247 9.26 -8.18 2.85
N LYS A 248 10.46 -7.83 3.28
CA LYS A 248 11.52 -8.83 3.48
C LYS A 248 11.46 -9.47 4.84
N PHE A 249 11.02 -8.73 5.84
CA PHE A 249 11.06 -9.17 7.21
C PHE A 249 9.89 -8.55 7.98
N ALA A 250 9.01 -9.39 8.45
CA ALA A 250 7.90 -9.01 9.31
C ALA A 250 7.74 -10.13 10.36
N MET A 251 8.74 -10.29 11.24
CA MET A 251 8.71 -11.33 12.25
C MET A 251 8.55 -10.73 13.64
N PRO A 252 7.39 -10.93 14.25
CA PRO A 252 7.24 -10.67 15.67
C PRO A 252 8.01 -11.73 16.47
N LYS A 253 8.76 -11.27 17.46
CA LYS A 253 9.39 -12.15 18.47
C LYS A 253 8.69 -11.90 19.78
N ILE A 254 8.36 -12.99 20.46
CA ILE A 254 7.72 -12.96 21.78
C ILE A 254 8.63 -13.69 22.73
N PHE A 255 9.03 -13.02 23.80
CA PHE A 255 9.78 -13.60 24.89
C PHE A 255 8.88 -13.69 26.12
N THR A 256 8.92 -14.86 26.75
CA THR A 256 8.26 -15.06 28.06
C THR A 256 9.08 -14.40 29.17
N PRO A 257 8.48 -14.13 30.35
CA PRO A 257 9.23 -13.60 31.49
C PRO A 257 10.46 -14.43 31.85
N ASP A 258 10.38 -15.75 31.72
CA ASP A 258 11.48 -16.66 32.02
C ASP A 258 12.63 -16.61 30.98
N GLU A 259 12.36 -16.16 29.76
CA GLU A 259 13.33 -15.98 28.68
C GLU A 259 13.88 -14.54 28.60
N ASN A 260 13.18 -13.60 29.19
CA ASN A 260 13.56 -12.19 29.19
C ASN A 260 14.60 -11.91 30.27
N GLN A 261 15.84 -11.66 29.84
CA GLN A 261 16.95 -11.42 30.75
C GLN A 261 17.00 -9.99 31.33
N ASP A 262 16.23 -9.07 30.74
CA ASP A 262 16.28 -7.66 31.13
C ASP A 262 15.40 -7.39 32.37
N LYS A 263 14.23 -8.03 32.42
CA LYS A 263 13.26 -7.88 33.52
C LYS A 263 12.21 -8.99 33.49
N ASP A 264 11.50 -9.21 34.61
CA ASP A 264 10.41 -10.17 34.70
C ASP A 264 9.15 -9.66 33.97
N ALA A 265 9.18 -9.71 32.64
CA ALA A 265 8.12 -9.17 31.79
C ALA A 265 7.98 -9.93 30.48
N TRP A 266 6.78 -10.00 29.97
CA TRP A 266 6.51 -10.39 28.60
C TRP A 266 7.07 -9.32 27.67
N LYS A 267 7.85 -9.71 26.65
CA LYS A 267 8.48 -8.83 25.69
C LYS A 267 8.03 -9.18 24.28
N PHE A 268 7.49 -8.20 23.56
CA PHE A 268 7.14 -8.28 22.15
C PHE A 268 8.09 -7.40 21.36
N GLN A 269 8.79 -7.97 20.40
CA GLN A 269 9.63 -7.25 19.46
C GLN A 269 9.08 -7.41 18.06
N PHE A 270 8.76 -6.31 17.42
CA PHE A 270 8.33 -6.25 16.04
C PHE A 270 9.37 -5.52 15.18
N ARG A 271 9.71 -6.10 14.05
CA ARG A 271 10.62 -5.51 13.07
C ARG A 271 10.07 -5.73 11.67
N LEU A 272 9.91 -4.65 10.93
CA LEU A 272 9.42 -4.65 9.57
C LEU A 272 10.47 -4.00 8.66
N TYR A 273 10.88 -4.74 7.63
CA TYR A 273 11.76 -4.24 6.59
C TYR A 273 11.01 -4.31 5.26
N HIS A 274 10.67 -3.15 4.71
CA HIS A 274 9.79 -3.04 3.56
C HIS A 274 10.14 -1.88 2.66
N ASP A 275 9.63 -1.93 1.44
CA ASP A 275 9.56 -0.78 0.54
C ASP A 275 8.47 -1.02 -0.52
N ALA A 276 8.18 0.03 -1.29
CA ALA A 276 7.23 0.00 -2.39
C ALA A 276 7.85 0.70 -3.61
N PHE A 277 7.77 0.04 -4.76
CA PHE A 277 8.38 0.50 -5.99
C PHE A 277 7.36 0.55 -7.13
N VAL A 278 7.67 1.34 -8.13
CA VAL A 278 6.93 1.40 -9.39
C VAL A 278 7.91 1.07 -10.51
N TYR A 279 7.54 0.15 -11.40
CA TYR A 279 8.38 -0.19 -12.56
C TYR A 279 8.54 1.01 -13.49
N GLU A 280 9.78 1.36 -13.87
CA GLU A 280 10.07 2.49 -14.75
C GLU A 280 9.32 2.43 -16.09
N ASN A 281 9.16 1.24 -16.66
CA ASN A 281 8.46 1.05 -17.92
C ASN A 281 6.92 0.99 -17.79
N LYS A 282 6.38 0.99 -16.56
CA LYS A 282 4.95 0.90 -16.28
C LYS A 282 4.41 2.04 -15.43
N VAL A 283 5.16 3.15 -15.32
CA VAL A 283 4.73 4.33 -14.52
C VAL A 283 3.37 4.88 -14.94
N LYS A 284 2.95 4.67 -16.19
CA LYS A 284 1.64 5.06 -16.71
C LYS A 284 0.49 4.21 -16.16
N GLY A 285 0.78 3.11 -15.47
CA GLY A 285 -0.19 2.30 -14.74
C GLY A 285 -0.62 2.91 -13.40
N ILE A 286 -0.22 4.16 -13.11
CA ILE A 286 -0.67 4.92 -11.94
C ILE A 286 -1.19 6.27 -12.41
N TYR A 287 -2.41 6.61 -11.98
CA TYR A 287 -3.00 7.94 -12.14
C TYR A 287 -3.31 8.53 -10.77
N LEU A 288 -2.84 9.73 -10.54
CA LEU A 288 -2.99 10.47 -9.29
C LEU A 288 -3.87 11.73 -9.51
N HIS A 289 -4.99 11.81 -8.81
CA HIS A 289 -5.75 13.05 -8.67
C HIS A 289 -5.54 13.62 -7.27
N LYS A 290 -4.90 14.76 -7.18
CA LYS A 290 -4.58 15.41 -5.91
C LYS A 290 -5.31 16.75 -5.76
N THR A 291 -5.53 17.16 -4.51
CA THR A 291 -6.06 18.49 -4.20
C THR A 291 -5.03 19.55 -4.59
N ALA A 292 -5.51 20.75 -4.92
CA ALA A 292 -4.62 21.90 -5.02
C ALA A 292 -3.94 22.16 -3.67
N ALA A 293 -2.70 22.62 -3.69
CA ALA A 293 -2.05 23.07 -2.47
C ALA A 293 -2.87 24.23 -1.88
N SER A 294 -3.11 24.19 -0.57
CA SER A 294 -3.65 25.37 0.12
C SER A 294 -2.60 26.47 0.03
N THR A 295 -2.93 27.53 -0.64
CA THR A 295 -2.14 28.78 -0.68
C THR A 295 -2.13 29.43 0.68
#